data_0c9829bbb82f6be80707bb55af104c3c
#
_entry.id   0c9829bbb82f6be80707bb55af104c3c
#
_cell.length_a   1.000
_cell.length_b   1.000
_cell.length_c   1.000
_cell.angle_alpha   90.00
_cell.angle_beta   90.00
_cell.angle_gamma   90.00
#
_symmetry.space_group_name_H-M   'P 1'
#
loop_
_entity.id
_entity.type
_entity.pdbx_description
1 polymer ?
#
loop_
_entity_poly.entity_id
_entity_poly.type
_entity_poly.pdbx_seq_one_letter_code
_entity_poly.pdbx_strand_id
1 'polypeptide(L)'
;MDPIDMYRRATDGAIAVMRAVAPEQLELPTPCAEWSVQNLIDHMTGSTAYLRASLAGQPPSPLSGTSATDFSDGADAAASALMEPGALERVCMSPLGFEWTIGHAVMGTIMDTVIHTWDLATATGQSVELDPGLVEMCIAMFLPEMPERGRESGLVGAVVAVPEDATADVRLLGAMGRRV
;
A
#
# COMPACT_ATOMS: atom_id res chain seq x y z
N MET A 1 2.64 15.69 9.56
CA MET A 1 3.75 15.00 8.86
C MET A 1 3.56 15.27 7.37
N ASP A 2 4.64 15.52 6.64
CA ASP A 2 4.58 15.78 5.19
C ASP A 2 4.14 14.49 4.44
N PRO A 3 3.14 14.54 3.55
CA PRO A 3 2.70 13.37 2.78
C PRO A 3 3.81 12.72 1.94
N ILE A 4 4.75 13.51 1.42
CA ILE A 4 5.85 13.00 0.60
C ILE A 4 6.87 12.24 1.47
N ASP A 5 7.16 12.75 2.67
CA ASP A 5 8.01 12.06 3.64
C ASP A 5 7.37 10.74 4.09
N MET A 6 6.07 10.74 4.40
CA MET A 6 5.33 9.51 4.74
C MET A 6 5.35 8.49 3.61
N TYR A 7 5.16 8.96 2.37
CA TYR A 7 5.20 8.09 1.19
C TYR A 7 6.57 7.42 1.04
N ARG A 8 7.66 8.18 1.16
CA ARG A 8 9.03 7.64 1.11
C ARG A 8 9.28 6.61 2.19
N ARG A 9 8.91 6.90 3.43
CA ARG A 9 9.08 5.94 4.55
C ARG A 9 8.31 4.64 4.31
N ALA A 10 7.08 4.72 3.80
CA ALA A 10 6.30 3.53 3.48
C ALA A 10 6.95 2.71 2.36
N THR A 11 7.39 3.37 1.28
CA THR A 11 8.03 2.69 0.15
C THR A 11 9.40 2.12 0.52
N ASP A 12 10.20 2.80 1.34
CA ASP A 12 11.48 2.28 1.84
C ASP A 12 11.31 0.99 2.64
N GLY A 13 10.30 0.93 3.51
CA GLY A 13 9.94 -0.29 4.24
C GLY A 13 9.56 -1.44 3.31
N ALA A 14 8.74 -1.16 2.30
CA ALA A 14 8.34 -2.14 1.29
C ALA A 14 9.52 -2.65 0.45
N ILE A 15 10.40 -1.75 0.01
CA ILE A 15 11.62 -2.09 -0.76
C ILE A 15 12.51 -3.03 0.04
N ALA A 16 12.67 -2.80 1.34
CA ALA A 16 13.48 -3.65 2.20
C ALA A 16 12.96 -5.10 2.21
N VAL A 17 11.63 -5.28 2.35
CA VAL A 17 10.99 -6.61 2.34
C VAL A 17 11.05 -7.24 0.95
N MET A 18 10.75 -6.49 -0.12
CA MET A 18 10.78 -6.99 -1.50
C MET A 18 12.16 -7.50 -1.91
N ARG A 19 13.23 -6.79 -1.53
CA ARG A 19 14.61 -7.17 -1.86
C ARG A 19 15.07 -8.47 -1.20
N ALA A 20 14.41 -8.86 -0.12
CA ALA A 20 14.69 -10.12 0.59
C ALA A 20 13.85 -11.30 0.08
N VAL A 21 12.94 -11.09 -0.87
CA VAL A 21 12.17 -12.18 -1.50
C VAL A 21 13.07 -12.98 -2.43
N ALA A 22 13.15 -14.29 -2.20
CA ALA A 22 13.89 -15.20 -3.06
C ALA A 22 13.03 -15.61 -4.28
N PRO A 23 13.63 -15.90 -5.45
CA PRO A 23 12.89 -16.27 -6.64
C PRO A 23 11.93 -17.46 -6.46
N GLU A 24 12.28 -18.43 -5.64
CA GLU A 24 11.46 -19.59 -5.31
C GLU A 24 10.24 -19.27 -4.44
N GLN A 25 10.16 -18.08 -3.87
CA GLN A 25 9.05 -17.63 -3.04
C GLN A 25 7.95 -16.91 -3.85
N LEU A 26 8.19 -16.57 -5.10
CA LEU A 26 7.28 -15.76 -5.92
C LEU A 26 5.89 -16.38 -6.11
N GLU A 27 5.80 -17.71 -6.08
CA GLU A 27 4.54 -18.45 -6.21
C GLU A 27 3.88 -18.78 -4.86
N LEU A 28 4.48 -18.41 -3.73
CA LEU A 28 3.89 -18.66 -2.42
C LEU A 28 2.56 -17.89 -2.27
N PRO A 29 1.56 -18.47 -1.58
CA PRO A 29 0.31 -17.78 -1.28
C PRO A 29 0.56 -16.65 -0.28
N THR A 30 -0.26 -15.60 -0.35
CA THR A 30 -0.21 -14.46 0.54
C THR A 30 -1.45 -14.40 1.44
N PRO A 31 -1.46 -13.53 2.47
CA PRO A 31 -2.68 -13.23 3.23
C PRO A 31 -3.81 -12.62 2.39
N CYS A 32 -3.51 -12.10 1.19
CA CYS A 32 -4.51 -11.66 0.22
C CYS A 32 -5.03 -12.87 -0.55
N ALA A 33 -6.33 -13.14 -0.45
CA ALA A 33 -6.94 -14.28 -1.12
C ALA A 33 -6.63 -14.28 -2.64
N GLU A 34 -6.26 -15.45 -3.16
CA GLU A 34 -5.97 -15.69 -4.58
C GLU A 34 -4.72 -14.98 -5.15
N TRP A 35 -3.92 -14.30 -4.31
CA TRP A 35 -2.68 -13.65 -4.75
C TRP A 35 -1.44 -14.43 -4.32
N SER A 36 -0.56 -14.68 -5.29
CA SER A 36 0.82 -15.09 -5.02
C SER A 36 1.67 -13.89 -4.59
N VAL A 37 2.86 -14.16 -4.09
CA VAL A 37 3.88 -13.14 -3.79
C VAL A 37 4.16 -12.26 -5.02
N GLN A 38 4.27 -12.86 -6.23
CA GLN A 38 4.46 -12.08 -7.46
C GLN A 38 3.28 -11.15 -7.74
N ASN A 39 2.04 -11.65 -7.60
CA ASN A 39 0.85 -10.80 -7.79
C ASN A 39 0.82 -9.62 -6.81
N LEU A 40 1.26 -9.85 -5.57
CA LEU A 40 1.33 -8.81 -4.56
C LEU A 40 2.40 -7.75 -4.92
N ILE A 41 3.58 -8.17 -5.38
CA ILE A 41 4.63 -7.26 -5.86
C ILE A 41 4.13 -6.46 -7.08
N ASP A 42 3.44 -7.10 -8.02
CA ASP A 42 2.86 -6.44 -9.19
C ASP A 42 1.81 -5.39 -8.80
N HIS A 43 0.95 -5.72 -7.82
CA HIS A 43 -0.03 -4.79 -7.28
C HIS A 43 0.64 -3.56 -6.63
N MET A 44 1.61 -3.78 -5.75
CA MET A 44 2.32 -2.69 -5.08
C MET A 44 3.08 -1.81 -6.09
N THR A 45 3.70 -2.41 -7.11
CA THR A 45 4.33 -1.65 -8.21
C THR A 45 3.28 -0.88 -9.02
N GLY A 46 2.11 -1.47 -9.24
CA GLY A 46 0.97 -0.83 -9.87
C GLY A 46 0.49 0.42 -9.14
N SER A 47 0.58 0.46 -7.81
CA SER A 47 0.21 1.64 -7.02
C SER A 47 1.15 2.84 -7.27
N THR A 48 2.45 2.60 -7.45
CA THR A 48 3.41 3.65 -7.84
C THR A 48 3.15 4.14 -9.28
N ALA A 49 2.84 3.23 -10.18
CA ALA A 49 2.48 3.55 -11.57
C ALA A 49 1.19 4.36 -11.65
N TYR A 50 0.20 4.04 -10.81
CA TYR A 50 -1.04 4.80 -10.68
C TYR A 50 -0.78 6.26 -10.27
N LEU A 51 0.03 6.51 -9.25
CA LEU A 51 0.37 7.89 -8.85
C LEU A 51 1.06 8.66 -9.96
N ARG A 52 2.02 8.05 -10.65
CA ARG A 52 2.73 8.68 -11.77
C ARG A 52 1.80 9.01 -12.93
N ALA A 53 0.94 8.06 -13.31
CA ALA A 53 -0.04 8.26 -14.38
C ALA A 53 -1.04 9.37 -14.02
N SER A 54 -1.53 9.37 -12.77
CA SER A 54 -2.43 10.41 -12.25
C SER A 54 -1.79 11.79 -12.27
N LEU A 55 -0.53 11.91 -11.88
CA LEU A 55 0.23 13.16 -11.95
C LEU A 55 0.46 13.63 -13.40
N ALA A 56 0.60 12.70 -14.34
CA ALA A 56 0.72 12.98 -15.77
C ALA A 56 -0.63 13.19 -16.48
N GLY A 57 -1.76 13.04 -15.78
CA GLY A 57 -3.10 13.09 -16.39
C GLY A 57 -3.38 11.94 -17.36
N GLN A 58 -2.77 10.79 -17.14
CA GLN A 58 -2.85 9.61 -18.00
C GLN A 58 -3.48 8.43 -17.25
N PRO A 59 -4.12 7.48 -17.95
CA PRO A 59 -4.55 6.24 -17.32
C PRO A 59 -3.34 5.38 -16.94
N PRO A 60 -3.39 4.64 -15.81
CA PRO A 60 -2.35 3.68 -15.47
C PRO A 60 -2.36 2.50 -16.45
N SER A 61 -1.15 1.94 -16.71
CA SER A 61 -1.01 0.72 -17.51
C SER A 61 -0.91 -0.50 -16.59
N PRO A 62 -1.52 -1.64 -16.98
CA PRO A 62 -1.32 -2.89 -16.26
C PRO A 62 0.15 -3.31 -16.23
N LEU A 63 0.59 -3.87 -15.11
CA LEU A 63 1.94 -4.37 -14.89
C LEU A 63 1.87 -5.85 -14.50
N SER A 64 2.90 -6.60 -14.85
CA SER A 64 3.06 -8.00 -14.46
C SER A 64 4.54 -8.40 -14.47
N GLY A 65 4.92 -9.33 -13.59
CA GLY A 65 6.29 -9.83 -13.49
C GLY A 65 7.28 -8.75 -13.04
N THR A 66 6.82 -7.79 -12.24
CA THR A 66 7.63 -6.69 -11.73
C THR A 66 8.57 -7.15 -10.60
N SER A 67 9.58 -6.38 -10.32
CA SER A 67 10.60 -6.64 -9.33
C SER A 67 10.68 -5.55 -8.26
N ALA A 68 11.46 -5.78 -7.21
CA ALA A 68 11.80 -4.76 -6.22
C ALA A 68 12.45 -3.51 -6.84
N THR A 69 13.18 -3.67 -7.95
CA THR A 69 13.78 -2.55 -8.69
C THR A 69 12.70 -1.72 -9.38
N ASP A 70 11.76 -2.37 -10.07
CA ASP A 70 10.64 -1.68 -10.73
C ASP A 70 9.79 -0.88 -9.73
N PHE A 71 9.53 -1.47 -8.55
CA PHE A 71 8.84 -0.77 -7.47
C PHE A 71 9.65 0.42 -6.96
N SER A 72 10.96 0.25 -6.68
CA SER A 72 11.86 1.31 -6.20
C SER A 72 11.92 2.48 -7.18
N ASP A 73 12.15 2.19 -8.47
CA ASP A 73 12.23 3.20 -9.53
C ASP A 73 10.89 3.94 -9.71
N GLY A 74 9.79 3.20 -9.62
CA GLY A 74 8.43 3.74 -9.65
C GLY A 74 8.15 4.67 -8.47
N ALA A 75 8.55 4.27 -7.27
CA ALA A 75 8.38 5.05 -6.04
C ALA A 75 9.18 6.35 -6.06
N ASP A 76 10.45 6.29 -6.49
CA ASP A 76 11.32 7.47 -6.60
C ASP A 76 10.80 8.46 -7.65
N ALA A 77 10.33 7.96 -8.79
CA ALA A 77 9.74 8.80 -9.83
C ALA A 77 8.42 9.46 -9.36
N ALA A 78 7.56 8.73 -8.63
CA ALA A 78 6.35 9.29 -8.05
C ALA A 78 6.67 10.34 -6.99
N ALA A 79 7.60 10.05 -6.06
CA ALA A 79 8.02 10.99 -5.03
C ALA A 79 8.60 12.29 -5.64
N SER A 80 9.36 12.18 -6.72
CA SER A 80 9.91 13.33 -7.43
C SER A 80 8.83 14.19 -8.07
N ALA A 81 7.85 13.56 -8.72
CA ALA A 81 6.74 14.27 -9.35
C ALA A 81 5.79 14.92 -8.33
N LEU A 82 5.64 14.34 -7.13
CA LEU A 82 4.86 14.92 -6.04
C LEU A 82 5.47 16.21 -5.47
N MET A 83 6.76 16.46 -5.68
CA MET A 83 7.42 17.69 -5.24
C MET A 83 7.10 18.90 -6.14
N GLU A 84 6.44 18.71 -7.27
CA GLU A 84 6.00 19.83 -8.12
C GLU A 84 5.00 20.71 -7.37
N PRO A 85 5.12 22.05 -7.46
CA PRO A 85 4.15 22.95 -6.83
C PRO A 85 2.71 22.66 -7.28
N GLY A 86 1.80 22.51 -6.31
CA GLY A 86 0.39 22.23 -6.57
C GLY A 86 0.09 20.78 -7.00
N ALA A 87 1.05 19.86 -6.92
CA ALA A 87 0.82 18.46 -7.30
C ALA A 87 -0.25 17.79 -6.43
N LEU A 88 -0.23 18.01 -5.12
CA LEU A 88 -1.14 17.36 -4.18
C LEU A 88 -2.60 17.82 -4.32
N GLU A 89 -2.83 19.01 -4.83
CA GLU A 89 -4.16 19.62 -5.04
C GLU A 89 -4.80 19.20 -6.37
N ARG A 90 -4.03 18.64 -7.32
CA ARG A 90 -4.57 18.15 -8.60
C ARG A 90 -5.59 17.05 -8.35
N VAL A 91 -6.63 17.03 -9.19
CA VAL A 91 -7.68 16.00 -9.14
C VAL A 91 -7.34 14.86 -10.08
N CYS A 92 -7.58 13.64 -9.63
CA CYS A 92 -7.46 12.43 -10.43
C CYS A 92 -8.61 11.47 -10.14
N MET A 93 -8.75 10.44 -10.97
CA MET A 93 -9.73 9.37 -10.76
C MET A 93 -9.18 8.34 -9.78
N SER A 94 -9.95 8.03 -8.73
CA SER A 94 -9.61 6.96 -7.80
C SER A 94 -9.75 5.58 -8.47
N PRO A 95 -9.09 4.53 -7.95
CA PRO A 95 -9.34 3.16 -8.41
C PRO A 95 -10.78 2.70 -8.23
N LEU A 96 -11.55 3.35 -7.36
CA LEU A 96 -12.97 3.08 -7.09
C LEU A 96 -13.94 3.86 -7.99
N GLY A 97 -13.43 4.67 -8.95
CA GLY A 97 -14.24 5.37 -9.94
C GLY A 97 -14.85 6.69 -9.48
N PHE A 98 -14.33 7.33 -8.44
CA PHE A 98 -14.70 8.69 -8.03
C PHE A 98 -13.50 9.62 -8.09
N GLU A 99 -13.74 10.92 -8.22
CA GLU A 99 -12.67 11.91 -8.19
C GLU A 99 -12.17 12.19 -6.78
N TRP A 100 -10.85 12.29 -6.63
CA TRP A 100 -10.19 12.73 -5.41
C TRP A 100 -8.92 13.54 -5.74
N THR A 101 -8.31 14.16 -4.75
CA THR A 101 -7.03 14.84 -4.96
C THR A 101 -5.87 13.85 -4.99
N ILE A 102 -4.77 14.23 -5.65
CA ILE A 102 -3.50 13.48 -5.58
C ILE A 102 -3.06 13.31 -4.12
N GLY A 103 -3.27 14.30 -3.26
CA GLY A 103 -3.00 14.17 -1.83
C GLY A 103 -3.74 13.01 -1.19
N HIS A 104 -5.03 12.81 -1.48
CA HIS A 104 -5.79 11.64 -1.03
C HIS A 104 -5.30 10.34 -1.67
N ALA A 105 -4.91 10.38 -2.95
CA ALA A 105 -4.33 9.23 -3.64
C ALA A 105 -3.01 8.77 -2.98
N VAL A 106 -2.14 9.71 -2.61
CA VAL A 106 -0.90 9.43 -1.88
C VAL A 106 -1.19 8.78 -0.53
N MET A 107 -2.15 9.31 0.23
CA MET A 107 -2.51 8.74 1.53
C MET A 107 -3.09 7.33 1.39
N GLY A 108 -3.94 7.09 0.38
CA GLY A 108 -4.44 5.75 0.06
C GLY A 108 -3.31 4.78 -0.31
N THR A 109 -2.36 5.23 -1.15
CA THR A 109 -1.19 4.43 -1.52
C THR A 109 -0.28 4.12 -0.32
N ILE A 110 -0.10 5.06 0.61
CA ILE A 110 0.67 4.81 1.84
C ILE A 110 0.01 3.69 2.67
N MET A 111 -1.31 3.77 2.89
CA MET A 111 -2.03 2.74 3.63
C MET A 111 -1.90 1.37 2.95
N ASP A 112 -2.14 1.31 1.65
CA ASP A 112 -2.01 0.11 0.82
C ASP A 112 -0.60 -0.49 0.96
N THR A 113 0.44 0.34 0.80
CA THR A 113 1.83 -0.07 0.93
C THR A 113 2.15 -0.61 2.33
N VAL A 114 1.70 0.05 3.40
CA VAL A 114 1.94 -0.39 4.79
C VAL A 114 1.33 -1.78 5.04
N ILE A 115 0.07 -1.99 4.64
CA ILE A 115 -0.62 -3.26 4.83
C ILE A 115 0.05 -4.37 4.00
N HIS A 116 0.35 -4.11 2.75
CA HIS A 116 0.94 -5.09 1.84
C HIS A 116 2.42 -5.37 2.13
N THR A 117 3.13 -4.47 2.78
CA THR A 117 4.47 -4.77 3.33
C THR A 117 4.40 -5.88 4.37
N TRP A 118 3.41 -5.84 5.26
CA TRP A 118 3.18 -6.90 6.22
C TRP A 118 2.73 -8.22 5.54
N ASP A 119 1.82 -8.12 4.56
CA ASP A 119 1.35 -9.28 3.81
C ASP A 119 2.53 -10.01 3.12
N LEU A 120 3.41 -9.24 2.48
CA LEU A 120 4.58 -9.77 1.79
C LEU A 120 5.59 -10.41 2.75
N ALA A 121 5.89 -9.75 3.87
CA ALA A 121 6.76 -10.28 4.90
C ALA A 121 6.21 -11.59 5.47
N THR A 122 4.92 -11.62 5.78
CA THR A 122 4.23 -12.82 6.29
C THR A 122 4.30 -13.97 5.30
N ALA A 123 4.01 -13.72 4.01
CA ALA A 123 4.05 -14.75 2.97
C ALA A 123 5.44 -15.35 2.76
N THR A 124 6.48 -14.57 2.98
CA THR A 124 7.87 -14.97 2.75
C THR A 124 8.62 -15.37 4.03
N GLY A 125 7.93 -15.39 5.18
CA GLY A 125 8.50 -15.77 6.47
C GLY A 125 9.51 -14.75 7.02
N GLN A 126 9.43 -13.51 6.59
CA GLN A 126 10.26 -12.42 7.09
C GLN A 126 9.62 -11.79 8.34
N SER A 127 10.45 -11.31 9.25
CA SER A 127 10.02 -10.42 10.34
C SER A 127 10.00 -8.99 9.82
N VAL A 128 8.90 -8.28 10.03
CA VAL A 128 8.78 -6.86 9.71
C VAL A 128 8.20 -6.09 10.90
N GLU A 129 8.78 -4.95 11.19
CA GLU A 129 8.24 -3.97 12.12
C GLU A 129 7.69 -2.80 11.28
N LEU A 130 6.37 -2.64 11.29
CA LEU A 130 5.72 -1.53 10.58
C LEU A 130 6.06 -0.21 11.29
N ASP A 131 6.29 0.84 10.50
CA ASP A 131 6.57 2.17 11.03
C ASP A 131 5.41 2.67 11.91
N PRO A 132 5.63 2.90 13.22
CA PRO A 132 4.54 3.25 14.14
C PRO A 132 3.82 4.55 13.76
N GLY A 133 4.54 5.54 13.20
CA GLY A 133 3.95 6.80 12.78
C GLY A 133 3.05 6.65 11.56
N LEU A 134 3.39 5.76 10.62
CA LEU A 134 2.54 5.42 9.48
C LEU A 134 1.32 4.60 9.93
N VAL A 135 1.50 3.66 10.85
CA VAL A 135 0.39 2.86 11.43
C VAL A 135 -0.62 3.77 12.12
N GLU A 136 -0.18 4.68 12.98
CA GLU A 136 -1.08 5.62 13.68
C GLU A 136 -1.82 6.54 12.69
N MET A 137 -1.12 7.01 11.66
CA MET A 137 -1.76 7.80 10.60
C MET A 137 -2.83 6.99 9.87
N CYS A 138 -2.54 5.74 9.49
CA CYS A 138 -3.51 4.86 8.84
C CYS A 138 -4.75 4.64 9.73
N ILE A 139 -4.56 4.41 11.03
CA ILE A 139 -5.66 4.29 11.98
C ILE A 139 -6.50 5.56 12.01
N ALA A 140 -5.86 6.71 12.18
CA ALA A 140 -6.56 7.98 12.33
C ALA A 140 -7.37 8.38 11.08
N MET A 141 -6.83 8.11 9.88
CA MET A 141 -7.44 8.56 8.63
C MET A 141 -8.45 7.54 8.05
N PHE A 142 -8.17 6.25 8.19
CA PHE A 142 -8.91 5.24 7.43
C PHE A 142 -9.82 4.34 8.28
N LEU A 143 -9.46 4.00 9.52
CA LEU A 143 -10.26 3.07 10.30
C LEU A 143 -11.69 3.54 10.61
N PRO A 144 -12.00 4.83 10.75
CA PRO A 144 -13.39 5.25 11.01
C PRO A 144 -14.39 4.83 9.92
N GLU A 145 -13.97 4.82 8.64
CA GLU A 145 -14.92 4.60 7.53
C GLU A 145 -14.42 3.60 6.46
N MET A 146 -13.13 3.59 6.17
CA MET A 146 -12.59 2.88 5.01
C MET A 146 -12.75 1.35 5.07
N PRO A 147 -12.57 0.65 6.21
CA PRO A 147 -12.73 -0.80 6.24
C PRO A 147 -14.12 -1.25 5.85
N GLU A 148 -15.16 -0.49 6.20
CA GLU A 148 -16.54 -0.82 5.87
C GLU A 148 -16.81 -0.63 4.37
N ARG A 149 -16.44 0.50 3.82
CA ARG A 149 -16.50 0.78 2.37
C ARG A 149 -15.62 -0.18 1.56
N GLY A 150 -14.43 -0.51 2.06
CA GLY A 150 -13.53 -1.46 1.42
C GLY A 150 -14.12 -2.88 1.39
N ARG A 151 -14.86 -3.30 2.43
CA ARG A 151 -15.59 -4.58 2.45
C ARG A 151 -16.74 -4.59 1.45
N GLU A 152 -17.51 -3.52 1.37
CA GLU A 152 -18.62 -3.39 0.40
C GLU A 152 -18.12 -3.48 -1.05
N SER A 153 -16.93 -2.96 -1.33
CA SER A 153 -16.31 -3.02 -2.66
C SER A 153 -15.47 -4.29 -2.90
N GLY A 154 -15.33 -5.17 -1.91
CA GLY A 154 -14.52 -6.38 -2.00
C GLY A 154 -13.00 -6.17 -1.88
N LEU A 155 -12.55 -4.96 -1.56
CA LEU A 155 -11.11 -4.65 -1.41
C LEU A 155 -10.54 -5.02 -0.04
N VAL A 156 -11.39 -5.11 0.99
CA VAL A 156 -10.99 -5.41 2.37
C VAL A 156 -11.71 -6.65 2.83
N GLY A 157 -10.97 -7.57 3.43
CA GLY A 157 -11.53 -8.80 4.01
C GLY A 157 -12.44 -8.55 5.22
N ALA A 158 -13.10 -9.60 5.69
CA ALA A 158 -13.89 -9.55 6.92
C ALA A 158 -12.99 -9.16 8.11
N VAL A 159 -13.51 -8.31 9.02
CA VAL A 159 -12.77 -7.92 10.21
C VAL A 159 -12.35 -9.14 11.03
N VAL A 160 -11.10 -9.16 11.48
CA VAL A 160 -10.58 -10.14 12.43
C VAL A 160 -10.56 -9.48 13.81
N ALA A 161 -11.23 -10.12 14.77
CA ALA A 161 -11.23 -9.64 16.15
C ALA A 161 -9.81 -9.76 16.74
N VAL A 162 -9.37 -8.70 17.41
CA VAL A 162 -8.09 -8.65 18.12
C VAL A 162 -8.31 -8.29 19.60
N PRO A 163 -7.38 -8.59 20.51
CA PRO A 163 -7.47 -8.18 21.91
C PRO A 163 -7.66 -6.67 22.07
N GLU A 164 -8.34 -6.24 23.13
CA GLU A 164 -8.56 -4.81 23.42
C GLU A 164 -7.25 -4.05 23.68
N ASP A 165 -6.25 -4.73 24.22
CA ASP A 165 -4.91 -4.22 24.49
C ASP A 165 -3.92 -4.46 23.35
N ALA A 166 -4.39 -4.87 22.18
CA ALA A 166 -3.54 -5.10 21.00
C ALA A 166 -2.80 -3.83 20.59
N THR A 167 -1.58 -4.01 20.10
CA THR A 167 -0.77 -2.94 19.54
C THR A 167 -1.46 -2.26 18.33
N ALA A 168 -1.02 -1.07 17.97
CA ALA A 168 -1.65 -0.29 16.90
C ALA A 168 -1.62 -1.03 15.56
N ASP A 169 -0.50 -1.65 15.22
CA ASP A 169 -0.33 -2.45 14.00
C ASP A 169 -1.28 -3.67 13.97
N VAL A 170 -1.41 -4.42 15.07
CA VAL A 170 -2.35 -5.54 15.19
C VAL A 170 -3.79 -5.07 15.03
N ARG A 171 -4.17 -3.92 15.60
CA ARG A 171 -5.50 -3.32 15.43
C ARG A 171 -5.76 -2.92 13.98
N LEU A 172 -4.79 -2.27 13.33
CA LEU A 172 -4.89 -1.89 11.92
C LEU A 172 -5.06 -3.13 11.03
N LEU A 173 -4.18 -4.12 11.19
CA LEU A 173 -4.18 -5.36 10.40
C LEU A 173 -5.48 -6.15 10.60
N GLY A 174 -5.96 -6.30 11.83
CA GLY A 174 -7.23 -6.96 12.14
C GLY A 174 -8.43 -6.26 11.51
N ALA A 175 -8.48 -4.92 11.56
CA ALA A 175 -9.52 -4.12 10.92
C ALA A 175 -9.52 -4.29 9.40
N MET A 176 -8.34 -4.51 8.79
CA MET A 176 -8.15 -4.75 7.37
C MET A 176 -8.28 -6.23 6.98
N GLY A 177 -8.72 -7.10 7.90
CA GLY A 177 -9.03 -8.50 7.64
C GLY A 177 -7.83 -9.46 7.75
N ARG A 178 -6.71 -9.02 8.32
CA ARG A 178 -5.51 -9.85 8.51
C ARG A 178 -5.55 -10.58 9.84
N ARG A 179 -5.12 -11.85 9.81
CA ARG A 179 -4.92 -12.67 11.01
C ARG A 179 -3.43 -12.57 11.40
N VAL A 180 -3.17 -11.91 12.53
CA VAL A 180 -1.81 -11.67 13.06
C VAL A 180 -1.45 -12.77 14.05
#